data_15d9348efe3704ca352f59f57f970d2d
#
_entry.id   15d9348efe3704ca352f59f57f970d2d
#
_cell.length_a   1.000
_cell.length_b   1.000
_cell.length_c   1.000
_cell.angle_alpha   90.00
_cell.angle_beta   90.00
_cell.angle_gamma   90.00
#
_symmetry.space_group_name_H-M   'P 1'
#
loop_
_entity.id
_entity.type
_entity.pdbx_description
1 polymer ?
#
loop_
_entity_poly.entity_id
_entity_poly.type
_entity_poly.pdbx_seq_one_letter_code
_entity_poly.pdbx_strand_id
1 'polypeptide(L)'
;ITVMIVSARGEEFDKISGLDGGADDYVTKPFGVMELVSRVKVQLRRRETRSNPANAEKLTWGPVEVDTRYHRVTAQGALVELTLKEYELLVLFIKHPHQVFSREQLLNQVWGIDCYIESRTVDVHIRTLRMKLGLSSSIIETVRGVGYRLAEVPQVAAA
;
A
#
# COMPACT_ATOMS: atom_id res chain seq x y z
N ILE A 1 2.87 -5.33 12.37
CA ILE A 1 3.46 -4.20 13.12
C ILE A 1 3.47 -3.01 12.21
N THR A 2 2.98 -1.86 12.68
CA THR A 2 3.11 -0.58 11.98
C THR A 2 4.40 0.09 12.42
N VAL A 3 5.20 0.54 11.48
CA VAL A 3 6.52 1.16 11.72
C VAL A 3 6.49 2.61 11.26
N MET A 4 6.80 3.53 12.19
CA MET A 4 6.96 4.95 11.90
C MET A 4 8.39 5.38 12.21
N ILE A 5 9.05 6.00 11.25
CA ILE A 5 10.40 6.53 11.44
C ILE A 5 10.31 8.00 11.86
N VAL A 6 11.00 8.35 12.96
CA VAL A 6 11.13 9.73 13.43
C VAL A 6 12.62 10.11 13.38
N SER A 7 12.99 11.04 12.50
CA SER A 7 14.40 11.35 12.24
C SER A 7 14.64 12.86 12.07
N ALA A 8 15.86 13.29 12.39
CA ALA A 8 16.33 14.64 12.06
C ALA A 8 16.74 14.77 10.58
N ARG A 9 16.89 13.65 9.89
CA ARG A 9 17.20 13.63 8.45
C ARG A 9 15.94 13.88 7.66
N GLY A 10 15.88 15.02 6.97
CA GLY A 10 14.71 15.50 6.25
C GLY A 10 14.88 15.50 4.73
N GLU A 11 16.03 15.03 4.23
CA GLU A 11 16.26 14.99 2.79
C GLU A 11 15.34 13.94 2.13
N GLU A 12 14.95 14.21 0.90
CA GLU A 12 14.05 13.34 0.12
C GLU A 12 14.60 11.91 0.03
N PHE A 13 15.92 11.77 -0.11
CA PHE A 13 16.58 10.47 -0.18
C PHE A 13 16.44 9.66 1.12
N ASP A 14 16.58 10.31 2.29
CA ASP A 14 16.45 9.64 3.58
C ASP A 14 15.02 9.14 3.83
N LYS A 15 14.02 9.94 3.42
CA LYS A 15 12.60 9.58 3.50
C LYS A 15 12.28 8.38 2.60
N ILE A 16 12.75 8.43 1.36
CA ILE A 16 12.58 7.34 0.38
C ILE A 16 13.24 6.07 0.90
N SER A 17 14.47 6.15 1.39
CA SER A 17 15.21 5.00 1.92
C SER A 17 14.51 4.36 3.13
N GLY A 18 13.96 5.18 4.03
CA GLY A 18 13.18 4.69 5.18
C GLY A 18 11.90 3.97 4.77
N LEU A 19 11.18 4.51 3.79
CA LEU A 19 9.96 3.92 3.26
C LEU A 19 10.24 2.67 2.42
N ASP A 20 11.28 2.68 1.60
CA ASP A 20 11.76 1.49 0.87
C ASP A 20 12.17 0.36 1.84
N GLY A 21 12.67 0.70 3.02
CA GLY A 21 12.94 -0.24 4.11
C GLY A 21 11.69 -0.82 4.78
N GLY A 22 10.50 -0.40 4.36
CA GLY A 22 9.22 -0.94 4.84
C GLY A 22 8.57 -0.15 5.96
N ALA A 23 9.00 1.08 6.23
CA ALA A 23 8.29 1.96 7.15
C ALA A 23 6.94 2.39 6.56
N ASP A 24 5.93 2.46 7.41
CA ASP A 24 4.58 2.89 7.03
C ASP A 24 4.44 4.40 6.98
N ASP A 25 5.27 5.12 7.74
CA ASP A 25 5.29 6.58 7.79
C ASP A 25 6.67 7.11 8.18
N TYR A 26 6.95 8.35 7.83
CA TYR A 26 8.21 9.04 8.13
C TYR A 26 7.95 10.47 8.60
N VAL A 27 8.47 10.84 9.76
CA VAL A 27 8.32 12.16 10.37
C VAL A 27 9.69 12.80 10.57
N THR A 28 9.88 14.01 10.06
CA THR A 28 11.13 14.77 10.22
C THR A 28 11.08 15.68 11.44
N LYS A 29 12.18 15.75 12.17
CA LYS A 29 12.38 16.74 13.23
C LYS A 29 12.79 18.11 12.63
N PRO A 30 12.30 19.25 13.14
CA PRO A 30 11.32 19.38 14.22
C PRO A 30 9.89 19.06 13.76
N PHE A 31 9.08 18.42 14.59
CA PHE A 31 7.67 18.13 14.34
C PHE A 31 6.80 18.66 15.47
N GLY A 32 5.56 19.00 15.16
CA GLY A 32 4.56 19.34 16.17
C GLY A 32 4.09 18.11 16.93
N VAL A 33 3.96 18.21 18.26
CA VAL A 33 3.46 17.10 19.08
C VAL A 33 2.07 16.65 18.60
N MET A 34 1.21 17.58 18.22
CA MET A 34 -0.13 17.29 17.69
C MET A 34 -0.08 16.56 16.35
N GLU A 35 0.90 16.87 15.51
CA GLU A 35 1.14 16.16 14.25
C GLU A 35 1.47 14.68 14.52
N LEU A 36 2.44 14.41 15.40
CA LEU A 36 2.81 13.05 15.75
C LEU A 36 1.63 12.27 16.35
N VAL A 37 0.90 12.90 17.30
CA VAL A 37 -0.28 12.29 17.92
C VAL A 37 -1.35 11.97 16.88
N SER A 38 -1.61 12.87 15.93
CA SER A 38 -2.58 12.65 14.85
C SER A 38 -2.19 11.47 13.98
N ARG A 39 -0.93 11.39 13.57
CA ARG A 39 -0.39 10.26 12.77
C ARG A 39 -0.52 8.93 13.49
N VAL A 40 -0.14 8.87 14.76
CA VAL A 40 -0.28 7.66 15.60
C VAL A 40 -1.75 7.24 15.72
N LYS A 41 -2.66 8.18 16.00
CA LYS A 41 -4.11 7.90 16.10
C LYS A 41 -4.68 7.32 14.79
N VAL A 42 -4.28 7.84 13.64
CA VAL A 42 -4.71 7.31 12.34
C VAL A 42 -4.26 5.85 12.17
N GLN A 43 -3.03 5.54 12.54
CA GLN A 43 -2.51 4.17 12.44
C GLN A 43 -3.23 3.21 13.42
N LEU A 44 -3.53 3.64 14.64
CA LEU A 44 -4.24 2.81 15.63
C LEU A 44 -5.69 2.55 15.22
N ARG A 45 -6.44 3.57 14.79
CA ARG A 45 -7.84 3.43 14.35
C ARG A 45 -7.98 2.42 13.20
N ARG A 46 -7.02 2.38 12.29
CA ARG A 46 -7.01 1.41 11.18
C ARG A 46 -6.82 -0.02 11.64
N ARG A 47 -6.09 -0.22 12.73
CA ARG A 47 -5.91 -1.55 13.32
C ARG A 47 -7.20 -2.10 13.92
N GLU A 48 -8.02 -1.25 14.53
CA GLU A 48 -9.30 -1.64 15.16
C GLU A 48 -10.35 -2.05 14.12
N THR A 49 -10.42 -1.34 12.98
CA THR A 49 -11.37 -1.66 11.89
C THR A 49 -11.04 -2.98 11.17
N ARG A 50 -9.82 -3.49 11.32
CA ARG A 50 -9.36 -4.74 10.70
C ARG A 50 -9.72 -6.00 11.47
N SER A 51 -10.06 -5.88 12.73
CA SER A 51 -10.30 -7.04 13.62
C SER A 51 -11.70 -7.64 13.51
N ASN A 52 -12.52 -7.25 12.50
CA ASN A 52 -13.85 -7.79 12.36
C ASN A 52 -13.85 -9.08 11.52
N PRO A 53 -14.01 -10.27 12.13
CA PRO A 53 -13.98 -11.55 11.43
C PRO A 53 -15.13 -11.75 10.43
N ALA A 54 -16.16 -10.89 10.46
CA ALA A 54 -17.30 -10.95 9.56
C ALA A 54 -16.96 -10.54 8.11
N ASN A 55 -15.80 -9.92 7.86
CA ASN A 55 -15.37 -9.43 6.54
C ASN A 55 -14.18 -10.23 5.97
N ALA A 56 -14.04 -11.50 6.36
CA ALA A 56 -13.00 -12.36 5.80
C ALA A 56 -13.35 -12.72 4.34
N GLU A 57 -12.60 -12.18 3.40
CA GLU A 57 -12.78 -12.42 1.97
C GLU A 57 -11.49 -13.03 1.38
N LYS A 58 -11.67 -13.99 0.47
CA LYS A 58 -10.61 -14.36 -0.47
C LYS A 58 -10.77 -13.49 -1.71
N LEU A 59 -9.76 -12.68 -1.99
CA LEU A 59 -9.70 -11.84 -3.17
C LEU A 59 -8.70 -12.45 -4.16
N THR A 60 -9.07 -12.52 -5.43
CA THR A 60 -8.20 -13.04 -6.47
C THR A 60 -8.16 -12.10 -7.66
N TRP A 61 -6.96 -11.94 -8.23
CA TRP A 61 -6.79 -11.20 -9.48
C TRP A 61 -5.64 -11.82 -10.29
N GLY A 62 -5.98 -12.51 -11.34
CA GLY A 62 -4.99 -13.27 -12.12
C GLY A 62 -4.23 -14.25 -11.24
N PRO A 63 -2.89 -14.23 -11.23
CA PRO A 63 -2.08 -15.14 -10.44
C PRO A 63 -1.92 -14.74 -8.96
N VAL A 64 -2.56 -13.66 -8.53
CA VAL A 64 -2.46 -13.14 -7.15
C VAL A 64 -3.71 -13.48 -6.36
N GLU A 65 -3.50 -14.07 -5.18
CA GLU A 65 -4.55 -14.37 -4.21
C GLU A 65 -4.25 -13.66 -2.89
N VAL A 66 -5.28 -13.09 -2.29
CA VAL A 66 -5.21 -12.42 -1.00
C VAL A 66 -6.23 -13.04 -0.05
N ASP A 67 -5.76 -13.60 1.04
CA ASP A 67 -6.60 -14.02 2.17
C ASP A 67 -6.63 -12.90 3.19
N THR A 68 -7.76 -12.20 3.26
CA THR A 68 -7.89 -11.03 4.14
C THR A 68 -7.99 -11.40 5.61
N ARG A 69 -8.39 -12.64 5.92
CA ARG A 69 -8.48 -13.14 7.30
C ARG A 69 -7.09 -13.31 7.93
N TYR A 70 -6.16 -13.84 7.15
CA TYR A 70 -4.80 -14.14 7.63
C TYR A 70 -3.77 -13.11 7.15
N HIS A 71 -4.20 -12.05 6.45
CA HIS A 71 -3.30 -11.08 5.79
C HIS A 71 -2.21 -11.77 4.96
N ARG A 72 -2.59 -12.84 4.28
CA ARG A 72 -1.69 -13.65 3.46
C ARG A 72 -1.88 -13.32 2.00
N VAL A 73 -0.77 -13.12 1.32
CA VAL A 73 -0.73 -12.88 -0.13
C VAL A 73 0.10 -13.97 -0.79
N THR A 74 -0.41 -14.55 -1.86
CA THR A 74 0.34 -15.44 -2.73
C THR A 74 0.31 -14.91 -4.15
N ALA A 75 1.42 -15.08 -4.87
CA ALA A 75 1.55 -14.78 -6.28
C ALA A 75 2.11 -16.02 -7.00
N GLN A 76 1.38 -16.52 -7.99
CA GLN A 76 1.70 -17.78 -8.69
C GLN A 76 1.90 -18.97 -7.72
N GLY A 77 1.12 -18.99 -6.64
CA GLY A 77 1.18 -20.03 -5.61
C GLY A 77 2.30 -19.86 -4.57
N ALA A 78 3.21 -18.91 -4.75
CA ALA A 78 4.27 -18.59 -3.79
C ALA A 78 3.85 -17.51 -2.80
N LEU A 79 4.20 -17.67 -1.53
CA LEU A 79 3.95 -16.67 -0.49
C LEU A 79 4.74 -15.39 -0.77
N VAL A 80 4.07 -14.25 -0.66
CA VAL A 80 4.67 -12.90 -0.80
C VAL A 80 4.54 -12.13 0.51
N GLU A 81 5.67 -11.74 1.06
CA GLU A 81 5.69 -10.94 2.29
C GLU A 81 5.60 -9.45 1.96
N LEU A 82 4.45 -8.86 2.27
CA LEU A 82 4.18 -7.45 2.06
C LEU A 82 4.22 -6.68 3.38
N THR A 83 4.68 -5.43 3.32
CA THR A 83 4.46 -4.49 4.41
C THR A 83 2.97 -4.14 4.49
N LEU A 84 2.57 -3.51 5.59
CA LEU A 84 1.18 -3.14 5.80
C LEU A 84 0.64 -2.26 4.66
N LYS A 85 1.42 -1.26 4.23
CA LYS A 85 1.00 -0.32 3.18
C LYS A 85 0.96 -0.94 1.79
N GLU A 86 1.89 -1.81 1.50
CA GLU A 86 1.88 -2.60 0.27
C GLU A 86 0.65 -3.52 0.20
N TYR A 87 0.32 -4.17 1.32
CA TYR A 87 -0.87 -5.00 1.44
C TYR A 87 -2.15 -4.18 1.25
N GLU A 88 -2.26 -3.01 1.91
CA GLU A 88 -3.43 -2.13 1.76
C GLU A 88 -3.62 -1.63 0.34
N LEU A 89 -2.53 -1.23 -0.33
CA LEU A 89 -2.57 -0.83 -1.74
C LEU A 89 -3.07 -1.97 -2.63
N LEU A 90 -2.53 -3.18 -2.43
CA LEU A 90 -2.94 -4.35 -3.22
C LEU A 90 -4.42 -4.68 -3.03
N VAL A 91 -4.90 -4.72 -1.79
CA VAL A 91 -6.31 -4.97 -1.47
C VAL A 91 -7.22 -3.89 -2.06
N LEU A 92 -6.81 -2.63 -1.97
CA LEU A 92 -7.57 -1.52 -2.55
C LEU A 92 -7.74 -1.68 -4.05
N PHE A 93 -6.66 -2.00 -4.76
CA PHE A 93 -6.72 -2.24 -6.21
C PHE A 93 -7.61 -3.41 -6.58
N ILE A 94 -7.49 -4.55 -5.88
CA ILE A 94 -8.29 -5.75 -6.17
C ILE A 94 -9.78 -5.52 -5.88
N LYS A 95 -10.12 -4.75 -4.86
CA LYS A 95 -11.50 -4.40 -4.53
C LYS A 95 -12.13 -3.41 -5.52
N HIS A 96 -11.32 -2.66 -6.24
CA HIS A 96 -11.77 -1.67 -7.22
C HIS A 96 -11.12 -1.90 -8.60
N PRO A 97 -11.40 -3.05 -9.23
CA PRO A 97 -10.86 -3.36 -10.54
C PRO A 97 -11.31 -2.30 -11.56
N HIS A 98 -10.44 -2.00 -12.52
CA HIS A 98 -10.65 -1.01 -13.58
C HIS A 98 -10.66 0.46 -13.13
N GLN A 99 -10.65 0.75 -11.82
CA GLN A 99 -10.58 2.11 -11.33
C GLN A 99 -9.14 2.64 -11.40
N VAL A 100 -8.99 3.83 -12.00
CA VAL A 100 -7.73 4.56 -11.94
C VAL A 100 -7.72 5.42 -10.68
N PHE A 101 -6.70 5.28 -9.87
CA PHE A 101 -6.48 6.10 -8.68
C PHE A 101 -5.35 7.09 -8.91
N SER A 102 -5.59 8.36 -8.61
CA SER A 102 -4.49 9.32 -8.51
C SER A 102 -3.59 9.01 -7.30
N ARG A 103 -2.37 9.55 -7.32
CA ARG A 103 -1.45 9.43 -6.16
C ARG A 103 -2.06 9.98 -4.89
N GLU A 104 -2.75 11.10 -5.00
CA GLU A 104 -3.43 11.75 -3.88
C GLU A 104 -4.60 10.89 -3.34
N GLN A 105 -5.39 10.29 -4.22
CA GLN A 105 -6.46 9.38 -3.82
C GLN A 105 -5.90 8.15 -3.10
N LEU A 106 -4.82 7.55 -3.61
CA LEU A 106 -4.15 6.42 -2.95
C LEU A 106 -3.59 6.82 -1.59
N LEU A 107 -2.96 7.99 -1.50
CA LEU A 107 -2.44 8.52 -0.27
C LEU A 107 -3.56 8.68 0.78
N ASN A 108 -4.65 9.35 0.40
CA ASN A 108 -5.78 9.58 1.29
C ASN A 108 -6.46 8.29 1.73
N GLN A 109 -6.60 7.31 0.84
CA GLN A 109 -7.26 6.04 1.18
C GLN A 109 -6.38 5.12 2.01
N VAL A 110 -5.08 5.07 1.75
CA VAL A 110 -4.16 4.14 2.41
C VAL A 110 -3.46 4.77 3.62
N TRP A 111 -3.16 6.07 3.61
CA TRP A 111 -2.53 6.77 4.74
C TRP A 111 -3.51 7.66 5.52
N GLY A 112 -4.58 8.17 4.89
CA GLY A 112 -5.62 9.00 5.51
C GLY A 112 -5.59 10.44 5.05
N ILE A 113 -6.74 11.11 5.15
CA ILE A 113 -6.96 12.48 4.66
C ILE A 113 -6.06 13.51 5.38
N ASP A 114 -5.74 13.27 6.65
CA ASP A 114 -4.90 14.17 7.46
C ASP A 114 -3.39 13.82 7.36
N CYS A 115 -3.00 13.16 6.29
CA CYS A 115 -1.64 12.72 6.11
C CYS A 115 -0.79 13.82 5.46
N TYR A 116 0.20 14.35 6.20
CA TYR A 116 1.19 15.31 5.69
C TYR A 116 2.35 14.62 4.92
N ILE A 117 2.07 13.51 4.26
CA ILE A 117 3.06 12.77 3.49
C ILE A 117 3.00 13.21 2.02
N GLU A 118 4.15 13.32 1.39
CA GLU A 118 4.22 13.64 -0.04
C GLU A 118 3.64 12.51 -0.90
N SER A 119 2.99 12.86 -1.98
CA SER A 119 2.39 11.89 -2.91
C SER A 119 3.40 10.91 -3.53
N ARG A 120 4.69 11.27 -3.56
CA ARG A 120 5.80 10.41 -3.97
C ARG A 120 5.99 9.17 -3.10
N THR A 121 5.53 9.20 -1.84
CA THR A 121 5.51 8.03 -0.97
C THR A 121 4.74 6.87 -1.60
N VAL A 122 3.67 7.17 -2.31
CA VAL A 122 2.89 6.16 -3.04
C VAL A 122 3.74 5.47 -4.10
N ASP A 123 4.54 6.24 -4.87
CA ASP A 123 5.39 5.68 -5.94
C ASP A 123 6.41 4.68 -5.39
N VAL A 124 6.98 4.97 -4.22
CA VAL A 124 7.94 4.09 -3.52
C VAL A 124 7.26 2.77 -3.16
N HIS A 125 6.11 2.81 -2.50
CA HIS A 125 5.40 1.59 -2.11
C HIS A 125 4.85 0.80 -3.31
N ILE A 126 4.44 1.46 -4.40
CA ILE A 126 4.07 0.77 -5.64
C ILE A 126 5.29 0.06 -6.25
N ARG A 127 6.46 0.71 -6.24
CA ARG A 127 7.68 0.11 -6.76
C ARG A 127 8.07 -1.14 -5.95
N THR A 128 8.10 -1.06 -4.63
CA THR A 128 8.44 -2.21 -3.77
C THR A 128 7.40 -3.31 -3.85
N LEU A 129 6.12 -2.97 -3.91
CA LEU A 129 5.05 -3.93 -4.13
C LEU A 129 5.24 -4.69 -5.46
N ARG A 130 5.53 -3.99 -6.54
CA ARG A 130 5.83 -4.62 -7.83
C ARG A 130 7.04 -5.55 -7.76
N MET A 131 8.12 -5.14 -7.10
CA MET A 131 9.31 -5.97 -6.93
C MET A 131 8.99 -7.26 -6.18
N LYS A 132 8.18 -7.18 -5.12
CA LYS A 132 7.79 -8.34 -4.31
C LYS A 132 6.82 -9.28 -5.04
N LEU A 133 5.95 -8.75 -5.88
CA LEU A 133 5.06 -9.54 -6.74
C LEU A 133 5.81 -10.24 -7.88
N GLY A 134 7.02 -9.81 -8.21
CA GLY A 134 7.89 -10.44 -9.20
C GLY A 134 7.22 -10.54 -10.58
N LEU A 135 7.05 -11.75 -11.11
CA LEU A 135 6.41 -11.99 -12.41
C LEU A 135 4.95 -11.51 -12.47
N SER A 136 4.30 -11.36 -11.32
CA SER A 136 2.93 -10.83 -11.23
C SER A 136 2.89 -9.29 -11.12
N SER A 137 4.02 -8.61 -11.23
CA SER A 137 4.13 -7.13 -11.10
C SER A 137 3.31 -6.36 -12.14
N SER A 138 3.07 -6.95 -13.30
CA SER A 138 2.29 -6.37 -14.39
C SER A 138 0.82 -6.14 -14.06
N ILE A 139 0.31 -6.73 -12.97
CA ILE A 139 -1.07 -6.51 -12.52
C ILE A 139 -1.32 -5.07 -12.06
N ILE A 140 -0.29 -4.33 -11.67
CA ILE A 140 -0.39 -2.92 -11.31
C ILE A 140 0.19 -2.08 -12.44
N GLU A 141 -0.66 -1.33 -13.12
CA GLU A 141 -0.32 -0.51 -14.27
C GLU A 141 -0.18 0.96 -13.89
N THR A 142 0.79 1.64 -14.51
CA THR A 142 0.92 3.10 -14.39
C THR A 142 0.14 3.77 -15.50
N VAL A 143 -0.82 4.62 -15.10
CA VAL A 143 -1.53 5.51 -16.03
C VAL A 143 -0.80 6.84 -16.04
N ARG A 144 -0.05 7.10 -17.12
CA ARG A 144 0.82 8.28 -17.23
C ARG A 144 0.03 9.57 -16.99
N GLY A 145 0.58 10.44 -16.15
CA GLY A 145 -0.04 11.73 -15.82
C GLY A 145 -1.22 11.65 -14.84
N VAL A 146 -1.70 10.45 -14.50
CA VAL A 146 -2.86 10.23 -13.60
C VAL A 146 -2.45 9.51 -12.32
N GLY A 147 -1.97 8.27 -12.42
CA GLY A 147 -1.66 7.46 -11.26
C GLY A 147 -1.54 5.97 -11.58
N TYR A 148 -2.30 5.14 -10.87
CA TYR A 148 -2.18 3.69 -10.95
C TYR A 148 -3.55 3.01 -11.02
N ARG A 149 -3.59 1.85 -11.64
CA ARG A 149 -4.76 0.96 -11.66
C ARG A 149 -4.35 -0.51 -11.66
N LEU A 150 -5.32 -1.37 -11.45
CA LEU A 150 -5.15 -2.79 -11.74
C LEU A 150 -5.23 -3.00 -13.26
N ALA A 151 -4.25 -3.68 -13.82
CA ALA A 151 -4.25 -4.05 -15.24
C ALA A 151 -5.35 -5.10 -15.50
N GLU A 152 -5.88 -5.09 -16.70
CA GLU A 152 -6.80 -6.17 -17.11
C GLU A 152 -6.05 -7.51 -17.09
N VAL A 153 -6.66 -8.51 -16.47
CA VAL A 153 -6.16 -9.88 -16.60
C VAL A 153 -6.44 -10.30 -18.05
N PRO A 154 -5.42 -10.67 -18.83
CA PRO A 154 -5.68 -11.26 -20.12
C PRO A 154 -6.62 -12.45 -19.90
N GLN A 155 -7.81 -12.39 -20.47
CA GLN A 155 -8.68 -13.56 -20.53
C GLN A 155 -7.90 -14.60 -21.33
N VAL A 156 -7.35 -15.60 -20.64
CA VAL A 156 -6.92 -16.83 -21.31
C VAL A 156 -8.20 -17.36 -21.91
N ALA A 157 -8.31 -17.22 -23.22
CA ALA A 157 -9.42 -17.80 -23.96
C ALA A 157 -9.50 -19.26 -23.53
N ALA A 158 -10.61 -19.63 -22.92
CA ALA A 158 -10.90 -21.02 -22.59
C ALA A 158 -10.82 -21.77 -23.91
N ALA A 159 -9.79 -22.57 -24.01
CA ALA A 159 -9.65 -23.49 -25.13
C ALA A 159 -10.65 -24.63 -25.01
#